data_3d162982b62560929ddc8e7f5f20240c
#
_entry.id   3d162982b62560929ddc8e7f5f20240c
#
_cell.length_a   1.000
_cell.length_b   1.000
_cell.length_c   1.000
_cell.angle_alpha   90.00
_cell.angle_beta   90.00
_cell.angle_gamma   90.00
#
_symmetry.space_group_name_H-M   'P 1'
#
loop_
_entity.id
_entity.type
_entity.pdbx_description
1 polymer ?
#
loop_
_entity_poly.entity_id
_entity_poly.type
_entity_poly.pdbx_seq_one_letter_code
_entity_poly.pdbx_strand_id
1 'polypeptide(L)'
;SARQVFYSRHHGQFFANPGKNMIEEADSLLRLYSYIGHSGFHATGIPIWDVATLEKLRHGLCTHKCWHNALLFSSLGIAAATDIVPAWANRGSSHSWSVLIEEGDIHPFNPFWEQDLWQYKRLYSNMDYHKYWGRFRLPKVFRKTYRYYMEGPLADGVPAKDIPEAFRSLRKKDVSHEYFDTVNVRIKLRKMPSGTKYAYLCVWNYNNWKPVHWGKITGDVALFSGMGKDIVYLPMYCMDGEMVVAADPVLVQKDGKVRILYPEDTREEMVTTQYTGVLAYPLNRYNNGIITGTVLKGRKVYGRWGDTLCVFPEQIELNSQRLQVQSKDSVRYVRMMLPAKGVALGDLKFYKETFSGKELVKSVRWMTSLPLSFKGEPADNIFDAWSSTGYRRPLDTDYVDLDLGECCLLSEVSFCPYLDVEYKEDEIYELCIWQNGWQVITSGKGGKPLRFTDVPKNALWLIRPSSQKERKHVRPFVYENGEVYWY
;
A
#
# COMPACT_ATOMS: atom_id res chain seq x y z
N SER A 1 -13.45 10.34 37.13
CA SER A 1 -12.66 10.19 35.92
C SER A 1 -13.37 9.32 34.91
N ALA A 2 -13.09 9.44 33.62
CA ALA A 2 -13.69 8.61 32.57
C ALA A 2 -13.45 7.10 32.85
N ARG A 3 -12.27 6.73 33.34
CA ARG A 3 -11.95 5.36 33.77
C ARG A 3 -12.93 4.84 34.83
N GLN A 4 -13.28 5.63 35.80
CA GLN A 4 -14.22 5.26 36.85
C GLN A 4 -15.65 5.11 36.31
N VAL A 5 -16.04 5.93 35.37
CA VAL A 5 -17.34 5.85 34.69
C VAL A 5 -17.44 4.55 33.87
N PHE A 6 -16.42 4.19 33.09
CA PHE A 6 -16.40 2.93 32.36
C PHE A 6 -16.43 1.72 33.28
N TYR A 7 -15.63 1.72 34.34
CA TYR A 7 -15.66 0.65 35.34
C TYR A 7 -17.06 0.47 35.92
N SER A 8 -17.69 1.55 36.35
CA SER A 8 -19.05 1.50 36.95
C SER A 8 -20.11 1.01 35.95
N ARG A 9 -19.95 1.29 34.67
CA ARG A 9 -20.90 0.85 33.64
C ARG A 9 -20.76 -0.63 33.26
N HIS A 10 -19.56 -1.18 33.26
CA HIS A 10 -19.28 -2.43 32.55
C HIS A 10 -18.72 -3.56 33.43
N HIS A 11 -18.22 -3.28 34.65
CA HIS A 11 -17.59 -4.33 35.48
C HIS A 11 -18.52 -5.52 35.75
N GLY A 12 -19.81 -5.27 35.99
CA GLY A 12 -20.77 -6.33 36.22
C GLY A 12 -21.03 -7.21 34.99
N GLN A 13 -21.06 -6.62 33.82
CA GLN A 13 -21.23 -7.35 32.57
C GLN A 13 -19.99 -8.20 32.22
N PHE A 14 -18.80 -7.61 32.41
CA PHE A 14 -17.54 -8.27 32.09
C PHE A 14 -17.26 -9.49 32.99
N PHE A 15 -17.56 -9.38 34.29
CA PHE A 15 -17.34 -10.47 35.26
C PHE A 15 -18.53 -11.43 35.38
N ALA A 16 -19.66 -11.16 34.77
CA ALA A 16 -20.86 -12.00 34.89
C ALA A 16 -20.89 -13.19 33.91
N ASN A 17 -19.97 -13.25 32.93
CA ASN A 17 -19.92 -14.31 31.92
C ASN A 17 -18.57 -15.06 31.95
N PRO A 18 -18.29 -15.84 33.01
CA PRO A 18 -17.09 -16.66 33.05
C PRO A 18 -17.20 -17.78 32.00
N GLY A 19 -16.38 -17.76 31.01
CA GLY A 19 -16.37 -18.75 29.93
C GLY A 19 -16.30 -18.17 28.51
N LYS A 20 -16.49 -16.87 28.36
CA LYS A 20 -16.15 -16.19 27.09
C LYS A 20 -14.66 -15.84 27.07
N ASN A 21 -14.05 -15.94 25.91
CA ASN A 21 -12.68 -15.48 25.73
C ASN A 21 -12.62 -13.95 25.73
N MET A 22 -11.45 -13.39 25.98
CA MET A 22 -11.24 -11.95 26.08
C MET A 22 -11.64 -11.19 24.80
N ILE A 23 -11.46 -11.80 23.63
CA ILE A 23 -11.79 -11.19 22.34
C ILE A 23 -13.31 -11.04 22.18
N GLU A 24 -14.09 -12.06 22.57
CA GLU A 24 -15.56 -12.02 22.49
C GLU A 24 -16.14 -10.97 23.44
N GLU A 25 -15.60 -10.86 24.65
CA GLU A 25 -16.02 -9.82 25.60
C GLU A 25 -15.62 -8.42 25.10
N ALA A 26 -14.41 -8.27 24.57
CA ALA A 26 -13.97 -7.01 23.97
C ALA A 26 -14.84 -6.61 22.78
N ASP A 27 -15.19 -7.55 21.90
CA ASP A 27 -16.09 -7.29 20.76
C ASP A 27 -17.48 -6.85 21.25
N SER A 28 -18.02 -7.51 22.25
CA SER A 28 -19.31 -7.14 22.87
C SER A 28 -19.28 -5.72 23.42
N LEU A 29 -18.20 -5.33 24.10
CA LEU A 29 -18.03 -3.96 24.60
C LEU A 29 -17.89 -2.93 23.48
N LEU A 30 -17.09 -3.23 22.45
CA LEU A 30 -16.87 -2.32 21.33
C LEU A 30 -18.15 -2.03 20.54
N ARG A 31 -19.06 -3.00 20.45
CA ARG A 31 -20.38 -2.82 19.80
C ARG A 31 -21.22 -1.75 20.49
N LEU A 32 -21.09 -1.57 21.79
CA LEU A 32 -21.80 -0.53 22.54
C LEU A 32 -21.35 0.88 22.16
N TYR A 33 -20.16 1.02 21.55
CA TYR A 33 -19.55 2.28 21.15
C TYR A 33 -19.41 2.43 19.63
N SER A 34 -20.12 1.64 18.85
CA SER A 34 -20.11 1.69 17.37
C SER A 34 -20.58 3.03 16.80
N TYR A 35 -21.24 3.86 17.60
CA TYR A 35 -21.70 5.19 17.22
C TYR A 35 -20.56 6.22 17.10
N ILE A 36 -19.35 5.91 17.59
CA ILE A 36 -18.21 6.81 17.42
C ILE A 36 -17.64 6.62 16.05
N GLY A 37 -18.06 7.45 15.11
CA GLY A 37 -17.67 7.40 13.72
C GLY A 37 -16.35 8.12 13.40
N HIS A 38 -15.75 7.77 12.27
CA HIS A 38 -14.64 8.53 11.71
C HIS A 38 -15.16 9.83 11.08
N SER A 39 -14.57 10.95 11.41
CA SER A 39 -14.97 12.23 10.80
C SER A 39 -13.78 13.14 10.51
N GLY A 40 -14.01 14.02 9.53
CA GLY A 40 -13.12 15.12 9.22
C GLY A 40 -13.18 16.28 10.22
N PHE A 41 -13.09 15.99 11.53
CA PHE A 41 -13.13 17.01 12.59
C PHE A 41 -12.10 18.12 12.42
N HIS A 42 -11.00 17.86 11.72
CA HIS A 42 -10.06 18.90 11.35
C HIS A 42 -10.69 20.00 10.50
N ALA A 43 -11.78 19.72 9.79
CA ALA A 43 -12.51 20.72 9.02
C ALA A 43 -13.34 21.66 9.90
N THR A 44 -13.68 21.25 11.12
CA THR A 44 -14.49 22.07 12.05
C THR A 44 -13.67 22.82 13.08
N GLY A 45 -12.37 22.51 13.21
CA GLY A 45 -11.47 23.14 14.18
C GLY A 45 -11.78 22.86 15.66
N ILE A 46 -12.72 21.93 15.95
CA ILE A 46 -13.06 21.56 17.32
C ILE A 46 -12.02 20.58 17.87
N PRO A 47 -11.24 20.94 18.91
CA PRO A 47 -10.26 20.06 19.48
C PRO A 47 -10.91 18.98 20.36
N ILE A 48 -10.44 17.74 20.26
CA ILE A 48 -10.82 16.63 21.13
C ILE A 48 -9.64 16.36 22.08
N TRP A 49 -9.78 16.80 23.33
CA TRP A 49 -8.73 16.71 24.33
C TRP A 49 -8.85 15.48 25.24
N ASP A 50 -10.04 14.94 25.38
CA ASP A 50 -10.33 13.86 26.31
C ASP A 50 -11.46 12.95 25.79
N VAL A 51 -11.63 11.81 26.49
CA VAL A 51 -12.63 10.79 26.15
C VAL A 51 -14.06 11.28 26.39
N ALA A 52 -14.29 12.12 27.39
CA ALA A 52 -15.64 12.63 27.67
C ALA A 52 -16.13 13.56 26.55
N THR A 53 -15.22 14.37 25.99
CA THR A 53 -15.50 15.17 24.79
C THR A 53 -15.79 14.27 23.60
N LEU A 54 -15.01 13.20 23.38
CA LEU A 54 -15.21 12.25 22.28
C LEU A 54 -16.57 11.54 22.38
N GLU A 55 -16.97 11.12 23.57
CA GLU A 55 -18.29 10.49 23.80
C GLU A 55 -19.46 11.42 23.51
N LYS A 56 -19.32 12.71 23.83
CA LYS A 56 -20.36 13.72 23.53
C LYS A 56 -20.45 14.02 22.05
N LEU A 57 -19.31 14.19 21.39
CA LEU A 57 -19.24 14.54 19.97
C LEU A 57 -19.54 13.33 19.06
N ARG A 58 -19.28 12.12 19.50
CA ARG A 58 -19.47 10.85 18.76
C ARG A 58 -18.72 10.75 17.44
N HIS A 59 -17.67 11.53 17.28
CA HIS A 59 -16.82 11.57 16.11
C HIS A 59 -15.36 11.77 16.51
N GLY A 60 -14.45 11.19 15.75
CA GLY A 60 -13.03 11.36 16.02
C GLY A 60 -12.15 10.72 14.94
N LEU A 61 -10.86 10.97 15.05
CA LEU A 61 -9.83 10.32 14.27
C LEU A 61 -9.47 8.96 14.87
N CYS A 62 -8.73 8.14 14.12
CA CYS A 62 -8.21 6.86 14.58
C CYS A 62 -7.49 6.98 15.93
N THR A 63 -6.67 8.00 16.15
CA THR A 63 -5.97 8.24 17.41
C THR A 63 -6.94 8.46 18.57
N HIS A 64 -8.00 9.26 18.37
CA HIS A 64 -8.99 9.53 19.42
C HIS A 64 -9.75 8.28 19.83
N LYS A 65 -10.15 7.47 18.85
CA LYS A 65 -10.83 6.20 19.12
C LYS A 65 -9.91 5.20 19.82
N CYS A 66 -8.62 5.15 19.46
CA CYS A 66 -7.63 4.34 20.18
C CYS A 66 -7.50 4.75 21.66
N TRP A 67 -7.52 6.06 21.96
CA TRP A 67 -7.52 6.52 23.35
C TRP A 67 -8.78 6.08 24.11
N HIS A 68 -9.94 6.20 23.48
CA HIS A 68 -11.20 5.72 24.04
C HIS A 68 -11.11 4.22 24.35
N ASN A 69 -10.70 3.40 23.39
CA ASN A 69 -10.59 1.95 23.54
C ASN A 69 -9.58 1.57 24.63
N ALA A 70 -8.38 2.17 24.60
CA ALA A 70 -7.37 1.91 25.63
C ALA A 70 -7.87 2.25 27.04
N LEU A 71 -8.62 3.34 27.19
CA LEU A 71 -9.18 3.74 28.49
C LEU A 71 -10.33 2.83 28.92
N LEU A 72 -11.21 2.45 28.00
CA LEU A 72 -12.31 1.51 28.23
C LEU A 72 -11.77 0.17 28.78
N PHE A 73 -10.88 -0.47 27.99
CA PHE A 73 -10.33 -1.77 28.35
C PHE A 73 -9.48 -1.73 29.62
N SER A 74 -8.61 -0.74 29.77
CA SER A 74 -7.79 -0.61 30.99
C SER A 74 -8.61 -0.35 32.22
N SER A 75 -9.82 0.22 32.11
CA SER A 75 -10.73 0.39 33.25
C SER A 75 -11.27 -0.93 33.77
N LEU A 76 -11.30 -1.95 32.94
CA LEU A 76 -11.78 -3.31 33.26
C LEU A 76 -10.62 -4.30 33.50
N GLY A 77 -9.38 -3.83 33.53
CA GLY A 77 -8.21 -4.68 33.75
C GLY A 77 -7.70 -5.39 32.48
N ILE A 78 -8.28 -5.11 31.34
CA ILE A 78 -7.83 -5.69 30.07
C ILE A 78 -6.62 -4.88 29.54
N ALA A 79 -5.54 -5.60 29.22
CA ALA A 79 -4.35 -4.97 28.65
C ALA A 79 -4.61 -4.53 27.20
N ALA A 80 -4.63 -3.23 26.99
CA ALA A 80 -4.83 -2.63 25.66
C ALA A 80 -3.82 -1.52 25.40
N ALA A 81 -3.39 -1.43 24.15
CA ALA A 81 -2.43 -0.43 23.68
C ALA A 81 -2.88 0.19 22.37
N THR A 82 -2.14 1.22 21.93
CA THR A 82 -2.27 1.84 20.63
C THR A 82 -0.99 1.60 19.86
N ASP A 83 -1.12 0.97 18.69
CA ASP A 83 -0.03 0.83 17.73
C ASP A 83 -0.19 1.88 16.62
N ILE A 84 0.95 2.35 16.12
CA ILE A 84 1.01 3.42 15.12
C ILE A 84 1.99 3.11 13.99
N VAL A 85 1.60 3.38 12.77
CA VAL A 85 2.52 3.56 11.65
C VAL A 85 2.75 5.05 11.46
N PRO A 86 4.03 5.54 11.57
CA PRO A 86 4.32 6.97 11.46
C PRO A 86 3.94 7.55 10.11
N ALA A 87 4.16 6.79 9.04
CA ALA A 87 3.73 7.08 7.68
C ALA A 87 3.65 5.77 6.90
N TRP A 88 2.63 5.63 6.06
CA TRP A 88 2.54 4.53 5.12
C TRP A 88 3.60 4.69 4.02
N ALA A 89 4.18 3.57 3.57
CA ALA A 89 5.20 3.63 2.52
C ALA A 89 4.62 3.65 1.10
N ASN A 90 3.37 3.24 0.91
CA ASN A 90 2.72 3.19 -0.42
C ASN A 90 1.43 4.00 -0.53
N ARG A 91 1.13 4.85 0.43
CA ARG A 91 -0.03 5.76 0.43
C ARG A 91 0.23 6.96 1.32
N GLY A 92 -0.63 7.95 1.24
CA GLY A 92 -0.54 9.13 2.11
C GLY A 92 -1.00 8.84 3.55
N SER A 93 -0.66 9.75 4.47
CA SER A 93 -1.04 9.72 5.88
C SER A 93 -0.27 8.72 6.76
N SER A 94 -0.65 8.68 8.00
CA SER A 94 -0.27 7.75 9.07
C SER A 94 -1.52 7.01 9.54
N HIS A 95 -1.39 6.06 10.45
CA HIS A 95 -2.54 5.42 11.07
C HIS A 95 -2.24 4.97 12.50
N SER A 96 -3.32 4.87 13.29
CA SER A 96 -3.29 4.30 14.63
C SER A 96 -4.40 3.28 14.76
N TRP A 97 -4.11 2.16 15.41
CA TRP A 97 -5.09 1.12 15.71
C TRP A 97 -4.93 0.62 17.12
N SER A 98 -5.97 -0.03 17.61
CA SER A 98 -6.00 -0.59 18.96
C SER A 98 -5.46 -2.01 18.94
N VAL A 99 -4.86 -2.42 20.05
CA VAL A 99 -4.33 -3.76 20.25
C VAL A 99 -4.75 -4.25 21.64
N LEU A 100 -5.32 -5.43 21.72
CA LEU A 100 -5.42 -6.20 22.96
C LEU A 100 -4.18 -7.07 23.11
N ILE A 101 -3.73 -7.25 24.34
CA ILE A 101 -2.54 -8.03 24.68
C ILE A 101 -2.95 -9.11 25.66
N GLU A 102 -2.79 -10.39 25.28
CA GLU A 102 -3.14 -11.56 26.07
C GLU A 102 -1.97 -12.53 26.08
N GLU A 103 -1.39 -12.77 27.27
CA GLU A 103 -0.31 -13.75 27.49
C GLU A 103 0.90 -13.63 26.52
N GLY A 104 1.13 -12.43 26.01
CA GLY A 104 2.21 -12.17 25.04
C GLY A 104 1.77 -12.13 23.58
N ASP A 105 0.58 -12.63 23.27
CA ASP A 105 -0.04 -12.48 21.96
C ASP A 105 -0.72 -11.13 21.78
N ILE A 106 -0.78 -10.68 20.52
CA ILE A 106 -1.44 -9.43 20.17
C ILE A 106 -2.66 -9.68 19.29
N HIS A 107 -3.72 -8.92 19.56
CA HIS A 107 -4.95 -8.93 18.80
C HIS A 107 -5.26 -7.50 18.31
N PRO A 108 -4.68 -7.07 17.17
CA PRO A 108 -4.94 -5.74 16.60
C PRO A 108 -6.32 -5.69 15.96
N PHE A 109 -6.98 -4.55 16.11
CA PHE A 109 -8.30 -4.29 15.52
C PHE A 109 -8.46 -2.83 15.12
N ASN A 110 -9.39 -2.57 14.17
CA ASN A 110 -9.67 -1.21 13.77
C ASN A 110 -10.28 -0.41 14.93
N PRO A 111 -9.82 0.84 15.17
CA PRO A 111 -10.41 1.71 16.18
C PRO A 111 -11.88 2.06 15.90
N PHE A 112 -12.32 2.02 14.66
CA PHE A 112 -13.73 2.18 14.28
C PHE A 112 -14.35 0.82 14.04
N TRP A 113 -15.62 0.67 14.45
CA TRP A 113 -16.35 -0.56 14.25
C TRP A 113 -16.52 -0.91 12.76
N GLU A 114 -16.08 -2.10 12.37
CA GLU A 114 -16.30 -2.73 11.06
C GLU A 114 -16.70 -4.18 11.27
N GLN A 115 -17.26 -4.83 10.24
CA GLN A 115 -17.77 -6.20 10.35
C GLN A 115 -16.71 -7.22 10.76
N ASP A 116 -15.45 -7.00 10.39
CA ASP A 116 -14.35 -7.90 10.67
C ASP A 116 -13.18 -7.15 11.33
N LEU A 117 -13.35 -6.82 12.59
CA LEU A 117 -12.38 -6.04 13.35
C LEU A 117 -11.02 -6.74 13.50
N TRP A 118 -11.03 -8.07 13.61
CA TRP A 118 -9.89 -8.85 14.09
C TRP A 118 -8.95 -9.33 12.99
N GLN A 119 -9.26 -9.08 11.72
CA GLN A 119 -8.40 -9.41 10.58
C GLN A 119 -7.16 -8.50 10.44
N TYR A 120 -7.07 -7.43 11.19
CA TYR A 120 -6.05 -6.39 11.01
C TYR A 120 -4.62 -6.85 11.28
N LYS A 121 -4.41 -7.88 12.09
CA LYS A 121 -3.07 -8.48 12.27
C LYS A 121 -2.53 -8.97 10.92
N ARG A 122 -3.34 -9.66 10.13
CA ARG A 122 -2.98 -10.11 8.79
C ARG A 122 -2.80 -8.96 7.83
N LEU A 123 -3.76 -8.02 7.83
CA LEU A 123 -3.73 -6.86 6.94
C LEU A 123 -2.46 -6.03 7.10
N TYR A 124 -1.99 -5.83 8.33
CA TYR A 124 -0.80 -5.04 8.62
C TYR A 124 0.51 -5.85 8.62
N SER A 125 0.46 -7.13 8.30
CA SER A 125 1.64 -7.99 8.28
C SER A 125 2.59 -7.74 7.10
N ASN A 126 2.27 -6.90 6.12
CA ASN A 126 2.92 -6.80 4.82
C ASN A 126 2.90 -8.12 4.00
N MET A 127 2.36 -9.18 4.57
CA MET A 127 2.26 -10.52 3.94
C MET A 127 0.90 -10.71 3.31
N ASP A 128 -0.12 -10.14 3.92
CA ASP A 128 -1.51 -10.30 3.52
C ASP A 128 -2.06 -9.05 2.83
N TYR A 129 -3.10 -9.31 2.07
CA TYR A 129 -3.76 -8.33 1.27
C TYR A 129 -5.25 -8.30 1.60
N HIS A 130 -5.77 -7.13 1.81
CA HIS A 130 -7.20 -6.98 1.99
C HIS A 130 -7.89 -6.74 0.64
N LYS A 131 -8.89 -7.57 0.29
CA LYS A 131 -9.56 -7.52 -1.02
C LYS A 131 -10.11 -6.14 -1.42
N TYR A 132 -10.36 -5.26 -0.47
CA TYR A 132 -10.86 -3.92 -0.72
C TYR A 132 -9.83 -2.82 -0.55
N TRP A 133 -8.84 -2.99 0.37
CA TRP A 133 -7.88 -1.94 0.74
C TRP A 133 -6.54 -2.09 0.03
N GLY A 134 -6.32 -3.25 -0.59
CA GLY A 134 -5.05 -3.60 -1.15
C GLY A 134 -4.00 -3.91 -0.08
N ARG A 135 -2.76 -3.99 -0.51
CA ARG A 135 -1.63 -4.27 0.36
C ARG A 135 -1.18 -3.00 1.06
N PHE A 136 -0.95 -3.09 2.36
CA PHE A 136 -0.30 -2.03 3.13
C PHE A 136 1.20 -2.30 3.20
N ARG A 137 2.02 -1.31 2.87
CA ARG A 137 3.46 -1.36 3.09
C ARG A 137 3.80 -0.56 4.34
N LEU A 138 4.08 -1.31 5.41
CA LEU A 138 4.45 -0.73 6.71
C LEU A 138 5.96 -0.64 6.81
N PRO A 139 6.53 0.56 6.91
CA PRO A 139 7.96 0.72 7.10
C PRO A 139 8.38 0.40 8.53
N LYS A 140 7.49 0.71 9.52
CA LYS A 140 7.72 0.58 10.94
C LYS A 140 6.42 0.64 11.71
N VAL A 141 6.32 -0.10 12.83
CA VAL A 141 5.20 -0.03 13.77
C VAL A 141 5.72 0.25 15.17
N PHE A 142 5.15 1.24 15.83
CA PHE A 142 5.45 1.58 17.22
C PHE A 142 4.22 1.42 18.09
N ARG A 143 4.38 0.83 19.28
CA ARG A 143 3.37 0.77 20.33
C ARG A 143 3.56 1.92 21.30
N LYS A 144 2.49 2.69 21.56
CA LYS A 144 2.48 3.68 22.65
C LYS A 144 2.51 2.96 24.00
N THR A 145 3.36 3.44 24.92
CA THR A 145 3.57 2.80 26.21
C THR A 145 3.47 3.80 27.36
N TYR A 146 3.14 3.31 28.55
CA TYR A 146 3.24 4.11 29.78
C TYR A 146 4.68 4.13 30.34
N ARG A 147 5.45 3.08 30.04
CA ARG A 147 6.86 2.97 30.42
C ARG A 147 7.73 3.75 29.44
N TYR A 148 8.82 4.33 29.94
CA TYR A 148 9.87 4.89 29.12
C TYR A 148 10.76 3.78 28.55
N TYR A 149 11.08 3.88 27.27
CA TYR A 149 12.08 3.07 26.58
C TYR A 149 13.29 3.96 26.30
N MET A 150 14.40 3.65 26.95
CA MET A 150 15.64 4.43 26.85
C MET A 150 16.44 4.03 25.61
N GLU A 151 15.83 4.23 24.44
CA GLU A 151 16.41 3.90 23.15
C GLU A 151 16.25 5.09 22.17
N GLY A 152 17.21 5.21 21.24
CA GLY A 152 17.16 6.18 20.18
C GLY A 152 17.72 7.56 20.54
N PRO A 153 17.55 8.55 19.64
CA PRO A 153 18.27 9.80 19.70
C PRO A 153 17.98 10.61 20.99
N LEU A 154 16.73 10.61 21.45
CA LEU A 154 16.35 11.35 22.66
C LEU A 154 16.99 10.74 23.92
N ALA A 155 17.07 9.40 24.00
CA ALA A 155 17.73 8.72 25.12
C ALA A 155 19.26 8.95 25.13
N ASP A 156 19.86 9.06 23.96
CA ASP A 156 21.31 9.35 23.78
C ASP A 156 21.64 10.85 23.90
N GLY A 157 20.69 11.68 24.35
CA GLY A 157 20.89 13.11 24.62
C GLY A 157 21.02 13.98 23.37
N VAL A 158 20.50 13.54 22.21
CA VAL A 158 20.46 14.41 21.02
C VAL A 158 19.48 15.55 21.29
N PRO A 159 19.84 16.80 20.96
CA PRO A 159 18.95 17.95 21.14
C PRO A 159 17.61 17.75 20.40
N ALA A 160 16.51 18.16 21.04
CA ALA A 160 15.18 17.96 20.46
C ALA A 160 15.00 18.61 19.08
N LYS A 161 15.70 19.71 18.80
CA LYS A 161 15.70 20.38 17.49
C LYS A 161 16.29 19.51 16.36
N ASP A 162 17.21 18.57 16.72
CA ASP A 162 17.87 17.64 15.78
C ASP A 162 17.18 16.27 15.75
N ILE A 163 15.99 16.17 16.33
CA ILE A 163 15.15 14.97 16.32
C ILE A 163 13.83 15.30 15.64
N PRO A 164 13.40 14.54 14.60
CA PRO A 164 12.07 14.69 14.03
C PRO A 164 10.98 14.55 15.11
N GLU A 165 9.93 15.37 15.02
CA GLU A 165 8.86 15.44 16.03
C GLU A 165 8.31 14.05 16.39
N ALA A 166 8.12 13.20 15.38
CA ALA A 166 7.65 11.83 15.58
C ALA A 166 8.51 11.02 16.57
N PHE A 167 9.75 11.42 16.87
CA PHE A 167 10.70 10.68 17.72
C PHE A 167 11.11 11.41 19.00
N ARG A 168 10.44 12.52 19.34
CA ARG A 168 10.68 13.27 20.58
C ARG A 168 9.98 12.70 21.82
N SER A 169 9.64 11.41 21.82
CA SER A 169 9.01 10.75 22.95
C SER A 169 9.63 9.38 23.22
N LEU A 170 9.98 9.13 24.46
CA LEU A 170 10.46 7.82 24.93
C LEU A 170 9.32 6.84 25.26
N ARG A 171 8.05 7.27 25.19
CA ARG A 171 6.89 6.43 25.52
C ARG A 171 6.39 5.67 24.29
N LYS A 172 7.30 4.98 23.61
CA LYS A 172 7.00 4.08 22.51
C LYS A 172 8.04 2.99 22.38
N LYS A 173 7.57 1.82 21.96
CA LYS A 173 8.37 0.63 21.70
C LYS A 173 8.22 0.26 20.24
N ASP A 174 9.32 -0.14 19.58
CA ASP A 174 9.26 -0.79 18.28
C ASP A 174 8.65 -2.19 18.42
N VAL A 175 7.58 -2.44 17.67
CA VAL A 175 6.85 -3.72 17.64
C VAL A 175 6.66 -4.22 16.21
N SER A 176 7.48 -3.75 15.26
CA SER A 176 7.38 -4.11 13.85
C SER A 176 7.43 -5.62 13.62
N HIS A 177 8.26 -6.33 14.39
CA HIS A 177 8.42 -7.79 14.35
C HIS A 177 7.16 -8.57 14.77
N GLU A 178 6.22 -7.93 15.45
CA GLU A 178 4.93 -8.53 15.81
C GLU A 178 3.95 -8.53 14.61
N TYR A 179 4.25 -7.77 13.54
CA TYR A 179 3.38 -7.58 12.37
C TYR A 179 3.94 -8.18 11.09
N PHE A 180 5.25 -8.09 10.87
CA PHE A 180 5.88 -8.54 9.63
C PHE A 180 7.35 -8.94 9.82
N ASP A 181 7.87 -9.71 8.85
CA ASP A 181 9.28 -10.03 8.77
C ASP A 181 10.11 -8.78 8.54
N THR A 182 10.98 -8.48 9.47
CA THR A 182 11.81 -7.28 9.46
C THR A 182 13.22 -7.58 8.93
N VAL A 183 13.90 -6.53 8.48
CA VAL A 183 15.28 -6.57 8.05
C VAL A 183 16.08 -5.41 8.65
N ASN A 184 17.35 -5.65 8.97
CA ASN A 184 18.27 -4.59 9.36
C ASN A 184 18.92 -3.97 8.13
N VAL A 185 18.80 -2.65 7.99
CA VAL A 185 19.29 -1.89 6.84
C VAL A 185 20.52 -1.11 7.24
N ARG A 186 21.64 -1.35 6.55
CA ARG A 186 22.91 -0.63 6.74
C ARG A 186 23.13 0.27 5.54
N ILE A 187 23.34 1.57 5.79
CA ILE A 187 23.51 2.56 4.73
C ILE A 187 24.77 3.36 4.98
N LYS A 188 25.64 3.41 3.96
CA LYS A 188 26.76 4.32 3.93
C LYS A 188 26.26 5.74 3.66
N LEU A 189 26.61 6.66 4.54
CA LEU A 189 26.18 8.05 4.50
C LEU A 189 27.18 8.92 3.74
N ARG A 190 26.67 9.99 3.14
CA ARG A 190 27.50 11.05 2.53
C ARG A 190 27.69 12.18 3.54
N LYS A 191 28.78 12.94 3.41
CA LYS A 191 29.09 14.19 4.13
C LYS A 191 28.34 14.34 5.47
N MET A 192 28.79 13.57 6.46
CA MET A 192 28.20 13.61 7.78
C MET A 192 28.50 14.95 8.46
N PRO A 193 27.46 15.69 8.92
CA PRO A 193 27.66 16.89 9.70
C PRO A 193 28.37 16.58 11.02
N SER A 194 29.23 17.49 11.49
CA SER A 194 29.96 17.30 12.74
C SER A 194 29.03 17.11 13.93
N GLY A 195 29.32 16.11 14.77
CA GLY A 195 28.54 15.82 15.97
C GLY A 195 27.23 15.06 15.73
N THR A 196 26.87 14.72 14.50
CA THR A 196 25.65 13.96 14.17
C THR A 196 25.80 12.50 14.59
N LYS A 197 24.90 12.02 15.47
CA LYS A 197 24.90 10.66 15.99
C LYS A 197 23.88 9.73 15.33
N TYR A 198 22.88 10.32 14.67
CA TYR A 198 21.73 9.62 14.10
C TYR A 198 21.38 10.09 12.69
N ALA A 199 20.97 9.15 11.86
CA ALA A 199 20.27 9.40 10.62
C ALA A 199 18.83 8.85 10.70
N TYR A 200 17.96 9.26 9.78
CA TYR A 200 16.56 8.87 9.77
C TYR A 200 16.21 8.28 8.41
N LEU A 201 15.54 7.13 8.39
CA LEU A 201 14.92 6.62 7.18
C LEU A 201 13.55 7.26 7.00
N CYS A 202 13.32 7.78 5.80
CA CYS A 202 12.10 8.44 5.41
C CYS A 202 11.41 7.68 4.28
N VAL A 203 10.08 7.71 4.24
CA VAL A 203 9.26 7.21 3.14
C VAL A 203 8.53 8.37 2.45
N TRP A 204 8.23 8.21 1.16
CA TRP A 204 7.46 9.21 0.41
C TRP A 204 6.00 9.22 0.84
N ASN A 205 5.52 10.37 1.31
CA ASN A 205 4.17 10.50 1.87
C ASN A 205 3.66 11.94 1.70
N TYR A 206 2.57 12.14 0.95
CA TYR A 206 2.02 13.45 0.61
C TYR A 206 3.05 14.43 0.03
N ASN A 207 3.75 14.02 -1.02
CA ASN A 207 4.78 14.82 -1.70
C ASN A 207 5.96 15.24 -0.81
N ASN A 208 6.20 14.52 0.27
CA ASN A 208 7.32 14.78 1.14
C ASN A 208 7.92 13.48 1.69
N TRP A 209 9.17 13.53 2.07
CA TRP A 209 9.85 12.45 2.78
C TRP A 209 9.55 12.54 4.28
N LYS A 210 8.84 11.55 4.82
CA LYS A 210 8.45 11.50 6.23
C LYS A 210 9.31 10.49 6.99
N PRO A 211 9.98 10.90 8.09
CA PRO A 211 10.82 10.01 8.88
C PRO A 211 9.98 8.92 9.56
N VAL A 212 10.43 7.67 9.43
CA VAL A 212 9.75 6.49 9.99
C VAL A 212 10.58 5.73 10.99
N HIS A 213 11.91 5.88 10.96
CA HIS A 213 12.80 5.29 11.96
C HIS A 213 14.14 6.04 12.04
N TRP A 214 14.83 5.87 13.16
CA TRP A 214 16.18 6.36 13.39
C TRP A 214 17.20 5.24 13.24
N GLY A 215 18.41 5.57 12.86
CA GLY A 215 19.56 4.68 12.84
C GLY A 215 20.77 5.33 13.50
N LYS A 216 21.43 4.60 14.40
CA LYS A 216 22.68 5.05 15.02
C LYS A 216 23.81 4.99 14.02
N ILE A 217 24.64 6.03 14.00
CA ILE A 217 25.78 6.15 13.10
C ILE A 217 27.02 5.61 13.78
N THR A 218 27.75 4.75 13.07
CA THR A 218 29.09 4.27 13.48
C THR A 218 30.03 4.44 12.29
N GLY A 219 31.06 5.28 12.45
CA GLY A 219 31.87 5.73 11.31
C GLY A 219 30.99 6.50 10.30
N ASP A 220 30.96 6.05 9.06
CA ASP A 220 30.13 6.60 7.98
C ASP A 220 28.90 5.75 7.66
N VAL A 221 28.54 4.79 8.51
CA VAL A 221 27.41 3.88 8.30
C VAL A 221 26.34 4.06 9.37
N ALA A 222 25.09 4.25 8.93
CA ALA A 222 23.92 4.17 9.81
C ALA A 222 23.28 2.77 9.78
N LEU A 223 22.94 2.25 10.96
CA LEU A 223 22.22 0.98 11.12
C LEU A 223 20.77 1.28 11.52
N PHE A 224 19.83 0.84 10.70
CA PHE A 224 18.39 0.92 10.94
C PHE A 224 17.84 -0.49 11.18
N SER A 225 17.41 -0.76 12.40
CA SER A 225 16.93 -2.08 12.79
C SER A 225 15.46 -2.30 12.46
N GLY A 226 15.10 -3.55 12.11
CA GLY A 226 13.73 -4.00 12.02
C GLY A 226 12.86 -3.27 11.00
N MET A 227 13.38 -2.99 9.80
CA MET A 227 12.68 -2.26 8.73
C MET A 227 11.77 -3.15 7.90
N GLY A 228 10.70 -2.58 7.33
CA GLY A 228 9.83 -3.23 6.37
C GLY A 228 10.48 -3.41 5.00
N LYS A 229 10.09 -4.47 4.29
CA LYS A 229 10.57 -4.85 2.94
C LYS A 229 9.65 -4.31 1.84
N ASP A 230 10.13 -4.35 0.60
CA ASP A 230 9.43 -3.89 -0.61
C ASP A 230 9.06 -2.38 -0.52
N ILE A 231 10.01 -1.58 -0.03
CA ILE A 231 9.83 -0.16 0.28
C ILE A 231 11.04 0.64 -0.18
N VAL A 232 10.78 1.79 -0.77
CA VAL A 232 11.81 2.80 -1.05
C VAL A 232 11.96 3.72 0.16
N TYR A 233 13.18 3.83 0.65
CA TYR A 233 13.56 4.72 1.74
C TYR A 233 14.56 5.78 1.28
N LEU A 234 14.46 6.97 1.85
CA LEU A 234 15.48 8.02 1.73
C LEU A 234 16.15 8.23 3.08
N PRO A 235 17.47 8.04 3.19
CA PRO A 235 18.23 8.39 4.40
C PRO A 235 18.40 9.91 4.51
N MET A 236 18.09 10.47 5.67
CA MET A 236 18.17 11.89 5.92
C MET A 236 18.77 12.19 7.31
N TYR A 237 19.37 13.36 7.48
CA TYR A 237 19.68 13.97 8.77
C TYR A 237 18.54 14.89 9.20
N CYS A 238 18.38 15.10 10.51
CA CYS A 238 17.56 16.18 11.04
C CYS A 238 18.51 17.21 11.69
N MET A 239 18.49 18.44 11.20
CA MET A 239 19.36 19.52 11.65
C MET A 239 18.53 20.78 11.87
N ASP A 240 18.48 21.27 13.09
CA ASP A 240 17.66 22.44 13.46
C ASP A 240 16.19 22.35 13.01
N GLY A 241 15.63 21.12 13.02
CA GLY A 241 14.24 20.84 12.60
C GLY A 241 14.09 20.55 11.11
N GLU A 242 15.11 20.79 10.30
CA GLU A 242 15.09 20.57 8.86
C GLU A 242 15.63 19.18 8.49
N MET A 243 15.00 18.56 7.50
CA MET A 243 15.43 17.25 6.98
C MET A 243 16.37 17.43 5.78
N VAL A 244 17.62 16.94 5.92
CA VAL A 244 18.67 17.06 4.90
C VAL A 244 19.06 15.68 4.39
N VAL A 245 19.21 15.51 3.08
CA VAL A 245 19.55 14.23 2.44
C VAL A 245 20.91 13.74 2.93
N ALA A 246 20.97 12.50 3.41
CA ALA A 246 22.16 11.87 3.96
C ALA A 246 22.80 10.83 3.02
N ALA A 247 22.02 10.24 2.12
CA ALA A 247 22.48 9.29 1.10
C ALA A 247 21.45 9.20 -0.04
N ASP A 248 21.77 8.41 -1.07
CA ASP A 248 20.81 8.10 -2.14
C ASP A 248 19.63 7.28 -1.63
N PRO A 249 18.47 7.35 -2.29
CA PRO A 249 17.36 6.47 -1.99
C PRO A 249 17.76 5.01 -2.12
N VAL A 250 17.19 4.17 -1.26
CA VAL A 250 17.40 2.73 -1.30
C VAL A 250 16.07 2.00 -1.42
N LEU A 251 16.03 0.96 -2.23
CA LEU A 251 14.96 -0.01 -2.26
C LEU A 251 15.35 -1.20 -1.39
N VAL A 252 14.61 -1.42 -0.31
CA VAL A 252 14.67 -2.69 0.43
C VAL A 252 13.75 -3.67 -0.26
N GLN A 253 14.33 -4.64 -0.97
CA GLN A 253 13.62 -5.59 -1.81
C GLN A 253 12.82 -6.62 -0.98
N LYS A 254 11.95 -7.40 -1.64
CA LYS A 254 11.15 -8.45 -0.99
C LYS A 254 11.98 -9.51 -0.30
N ASP A 255 13.16 -9.83 -0.83
CA ASP A 255 14.14 -10.76 -0.24
C ASP A 255 15.00 -10.15 0.89
N GLY A 256 14.82 -8.86 1.17
CA GLY A 256 15.55 -8.12 2.20
C GLY A 256 16.87 -7.51 1.73
N LYS A 257 17.27 -7.71 0.49
CA LYS A 257 18.46 -7.03 -0.06
C LYS A 257 18.20 -5.54 -0.22
N VAL A 258 19.26 -4.77 -0.03
CA VAL A 258 19.23 -3.30 -0.17
C VAL A 258 19.87 -2.94 -1.50
N ARG A 259 19.09 -2.28 -2.36
CA ARG A 259 19.56 -1.72 -3.63
C ARG A 259 19.57 -0.20 -3.57
N ILE A 260 20.69 0.40 -3.90
CA ILE A 260 20.83 1.85 -4.01
C ILE A 260 20.19 2.27 -5.35
N LEU A 261 19.29 3.24 -5.31
CA LEU A 261 18.67 3.83 -6.50
C LEU A 261 19.46 5.07 -6.91
N TYR A 262 20.46 4.85 -7.74
CA TYR A 262 21.33 5.88 -8.29
C TYR A 262 21.38 5.72 -9.82
N PRO A 263 21.15 6.81 -10.59
CA PRO A 263 21.14 6.74 -12.06
C PRO A 263 22.45 6.17 -12.60
N GLU A 264 22.34 5.15 -13.44
CA GLU A 264 23.46 4.54 -14.17
C GLU A 264 23.69 5.22 -15.52
N ASP A 265 24.87 5.02 -16.10
CA ASP A 265 25.18 5.52 -17.45
C ASP A 265 24.41 4.75 -18.55
N THR A 266 23.98 3.52 -18.25
CA THR A 266 23.14 2.71 -19.13
C THR A 266 21.78 3.35 -19.34
N ARG A 267 21.38 3.49 -20.60
CA ARG A 267 20.14 4.14 -21.02
C ARG A 267 19.11 3.15 -21.53
N GLU A 268 17.83 3.50 -21.38
CA GLU A 268 16.73 2.73 -21.91
C GLU A 268 15.58 3.62 -22.40
N GLU A 269 14.62 3.04 -23.11
CA GLU A 269 13.35 3.67 -23.40
C GLU A 269 12.35 3.34 -22.27
N MET A 270 11.71 4.35 -21.72
CA MET A 270 10.65 4.19 -20.72
C MET A 270 9.28 4.46 -21.36
N VAL A 271 8.36 3.55 -21.18
CA VAL A 271 6.95 3.73 -21.55
C VAL A 271 6.09 3.68 -20.31
N THR A 272 5.28 4.71 -20.08
CA THR A 272 4.39 4.80 -18.93
C THR A 272 2.95 5.01 -19.37
N THR A 273 2.03 4.29 -18.75
CA THR A 273 0.60 4.32 -19.08
C THR A 273 -0.24 5.04 -18.04
N GLN A 274 0.39 5.41 -16.92
CA GLN A 274 -0.25 6.13 -15.80
C GLN A 274 0.76 7.01 -15.08
N TYR A 275 0.30 8.06 -14.40
CA TYR A 275 1.18 8.99 -13.67
C TYR A 275 1.23 8.73 -12.16
N THR A 276 0.44 7.80 -11.64
CA THR A 276 0.46 7.43 -10.21
C THR A 276 -0.10 6.02 -10.00
N GLY A 277 0.44 5.31 -9.01
CA GLY A 277 -0.07 4.01 -8.56
C GLY A 277 -1.11 4.10 -7.44
N VAL A 278 -1.62 5.30 -7.11
CA VAL A 278 -2.58 5.50 -6.03
C VAL A 278 -3.98 5.67 -6.59
N LEU A 279 -4.86 4.73 -6.27
CA LEU A 279 -6.29 4.83 -6.56
C LEU A 279 -7.05 5.50 -5.41
N ALA A 280 -8.15 6.18 -5.76
CA ALA A 280 -9.13 6.56 -4.76
C ALA A 280 -9.73 5.28 -4.12
N TYR A 281 -9.76 5.25 -2.80
CA TYR A 281 -10.22 4.12 -2.00
C TYR A 281 -11.51 3.43 -2.48
N PRO A 282 -12.61 4.15 -2.78
CA PRO A 282 -13.84 3.50 -3.23
C PRO A 282 -13.69 2.77 -4.56
N LEU A 283 -12.88 3.31 -5.47
CA LEU A 283 -12.65 2.72 -6.78
C LEU A 283 -11.80 1.46 -6.70
N ASN A 284 -10.74 1.47 -5.90
CA ASN A 284 -9.90 0.29 -5.67
C ASN A 284 -10.71 -0.85 -5.05
N ARG A 285 -11.50 -0.57 -4.02
CA ARG A 285 -12.41 -1.52 -3.39
C ARG A 285 -13.37 -2.17 -4.41
N TYR A 286 -13.99 -1.34 -5.23
CA TYR A 286 -14.94 -1.81 -6.25
C TYR A 286 -14.23 -2.70 -7.28
N ASN A 287 -13.14 -2.24 -7.86
CA ASN A 287 -12.43 -2.95 -8.92
C ASN A 287 -11.87 -4.29 -8.44
N ASN A 288 -11.20 -4.31 -7.30
CA ASN A 288 -10.64 -5.55 -6.74
C ASN A 288 -11.74 -6.56 -6.40
N GLY A 289 -12.87 -6.11 -5.87
CA GLY A 289 -14.01 -6.98 -5.59
C GLY A 289 -14.61 -7.62 -6.85
N ILE A 290 -14.48 -6.97 -8.01
CA ILE A 290 -15.00 -7.49 -9.28
C ILE A 290 -14.07 -8.59 -9.85
N ILE A 291 -12.76 -8.40 -9.85
CA ILE A 291 -11.82 -9.27 -10.56
C ILE A 291 -11.23 -10.40 -9.70
N THR A 292 -11.30 -10.29 -8.38
CA THR A 292 -10.81 -11.33 -7.45
C THR A 292 -11.47 -12.67 -7.74
N GLY A 293 -10.67 -13.73 -7.84
CA GLY A 293 -11.16 -15.08 -8.08
C GLY A 293 -11.66 -15.35 -9.50
N THR A 294 -11.44 -14.44 -10.46
CA THR A 294 -11.70 -14.71 -11.88
C THR A 294 -10.91 -15.94 -12.34
N VAL A 295 -11.59 -16.92 -12.94
CA VAL A 295 -10.97 -18.15 -13.43
C VAL A 295 -10.89 -18.11 -14.94
N LEU A 296 -9.69 -18.29 -15.50
CA LEU A 296 -9.49 -18.48 -16.93
C LEU A 296 -9.47 -19.95 -17.27
N LYS A 297 -10.33 -20.38 -18.20
CA LYS A 297 -10.38 -21.76 -18.73
C LYS A 297 -10.06 -21.73 -20.22
N GLY A 298 -9.20 -22.66 -20.67
CA GLY A 298 -8.76 -22.73 -22.04
C GLY A 298 -9.27 -23.94 -22.79
N ARG A 299 -9.24 -23.86 -24.14
CA ARG A 299 -9.48 -24.99 -25.03
C ARG A 299 -9.07 -24.72 -26.46
N LYS A 300 -8.92 -25.82 -27.21
CA LYS A 300 -8.53 -25.79 -28.61
C LYS A 300 -9.70 -25.55 -29.56
N VAL A 301 -10.85 -26.16 -29.28
CA VAL A 301 -12.07 -26.09 -30.10
C VAL A 301 -13.21 -25.51 -29.32
N TYR A 302 -14.02 -24.63 -29.91
CA TYR A 302 -15.20 -24.03 -29.27
C TYR A 302 -16.29 -25.06 -28.92
N GLY A 303 -16.84 -25.12 -27.70
CA GLY A 303 -17.90 -26.05 -27.20
C GLY A 303 -17.70 -26.50 -25.76
N ARG A 304 -16.88 -27.54 -25.47
CA ARG A 304 -16.64 -28.00 -24.10
C ARG A 304 -15.43 -27.29 -23.50
N TRP A 305 -15.59 -26.66 -22.34
CA TRP A 305 -14.52 -25.94 -21.67
C TRP A 305 -13.59 -26.90 -20.95
N GLY A 306 -12.31 -26.75 -21.24
CA GLY A 306 -11.24 -27.58 -20.73
C GLY A 306 -10.72 -27.10 -19.38
N ASP A 307 -9.41 -27.31 -19.17
CA ASP A 307 -8.75 -27.09 -17.91
C ASP A 307 -8.66 -25.61 -17.51
N THR A 308 -8.55 -25.39 -16.22
CA THR A 308 -8.21 -24.07 -15.68
C THR A 308 -6.80 -23.70 -16.10
N LEU A 309 -6.66 -22.55 -16.76
CA LEU A 309 -5.38 -21.97 -17.13
C LEU A 309 -4.73 -21.30 -15.92
N CYS A 310 -5.46 -20.41 -15.29
CA CYS A 310 -5.05 -19.73 -14.06
C CYS A 310 -6.27 -19.14 -13.33
N VAL A 311 -6.05 -18.71 -12.10
CA VAL A 311 -7.03 -18.04 -11.25
C VAL A 311 -6.44 -16.71 -10.79
N PHE A 312 -7.19 -15.62 -10.92
CA PHE A 312 -6.78 -14.33 -10.40
C PHE A 312 -6.73 -14.39 -8.87
N PRO A 313 -5.63 -13.94 -8.26
CA PRO A 313 -5.42 -14.08 -6.83
C PRO A 313 -6.43 -13.25 -6.02
N GLU A 314 -6.58 -13.57 -4.75
CA GLU A 314 -7.29 -12.71 -3.81
C GLU A 314 -6.55 -11.38 -3.57
N GLN A 315 -5.24 -11.40 -3.73
CA GLN A 315 -4.36 -10.25 -3.56
C GLN A 315 -4.08 -9.61 -4.91
N ILE A 316 -4.86 -8.59 -5.26
CA ILE A 316 -4.70 -7.81 -6.49
C ILE A 316 -3.86 -6.56 -6.22
N GLU A 317 -2.66 -6.51 -6.77
CA GLU A 317 -1.80 -5.32 -6.69
C GLU A 317 -2.15 -4.29 -7.78
N LEU A 318 -1.71 -3.04 -7.60
CA LEU A 318 -1.99 -1.95 -8.55
C LEU A 318 -1.14 -2.04 -9.83
N ASN A 319 -0.09 -2.84 -9.81
CA ASN A 319 0.79 -3.08 -10.96
C ASN A 319 0.29 -4.26 -11.79
N SER A 320 0.84 -4.42 -12.99
CA SER A 320 0.66 -5.64 -13.77
C SER A 320 1.13 -6.85 -12.98
N GLN A 321 0.30 -7.87 -12.97
CA GLN A 321 0.57 -9.14 -12.30
C GLN A 321 0.66 -10.25 -13.33
N ARG A 322 1.57 -11.19 -13.10
CA ARG A 322 1.84 -12.31 -14.01
C ARG A 322 1.48 -13.63 -13.34
N LEU A 323 0.68 -14.41 -14.03
CA LEU A 323 0.20 -15.73 -13.59
C LEU A 323 0.73 -16.81 -14.55
N GLN A 324 1.37 -17.83 -13.98
CA GLN A 324 1.81 -18.95 -14.77
C GLN A 324 0.60 -19.80 -15.21
N VAL A 325 0.56 -20.21 -16.47
CA VAL A 325 -0.48 -21.08 -16.99
C VAL A 325 -0.21 -22.51 -16.57
N GLN A 326 -1.23 -23.18 -16.05
CA GLN A 326 -1.12 -24.55 -15.52
C GLN A 326 -1.33 -25.63 -16.61
N SER A 327 -2.04 -25.29 -17.69
CA SER A 327 -2.34 -26.23 -18.78
C SER A 327 -1.12 -26.46 -19.67
N LYS A 328 -0.92 -27.72 -20.05
CA LYS A 328 0.09 -28.16 -21.03
C LYS A 328 -0.47 -28.28 -22.45
N ASP A 329 -1.77 -28.06 -22.63
CA ASP A 329 -2.44 -28.18 -23.90
C ASP A 329 -2.45 -26.85 -24.66
N SER A 330 -2.38 -26.93 -25.99
CA SER A 330 -2.58 -25.74 -26.84
C SER A 330 -4.02 -25.28 -26.78
N VAL A 331 -4.22 -23.97 -26.64
CA VAL A 331 -5.54 -23.33 -26.54
C VAL A 331 -5.69 -22.25 -27.61
N ARG A 332 -6.91 -22.06 -28.08
CA ARG A 332 -7.30 -20.91 -28.91
C ARG A 332 -8.38 -20.06 -28.24
N TYR A 333 -9.28 -20.70 -27.53
CA TYR A 333 -10.39 -20.01 -26.88
C TYR A 333 -10.19 -19.99 -25.37
N VAL A 334 -10.46 -18.83 -24.77
CA VAL A 334 -10.37 -18.64 -23.32
C VAL A 334 -11.71 -18.17 -22.79
N ARG A 335 -12.22 -18.82 -21.75
CA ARG A 335 -13.38 -18.38 -21.00
C ARG A 335 -12.91 -17.74 -19.69
N MET A 336 -13.33 -16.51 -19.44
CA MET A 336 -13.21 -15.86 -18.15
C MET A 336 -14.48 -16.10 -17.35
N MET A 337 -14.41 -16.88 -16.28
CA MET A 337 -15.47 -17.01 -15.29
C MET A 337 -15.40 -15.82 -14.34
N LEU A 338 -16.51 -15.16 -14.14
CA LEU A 338 -16.64 -13.86 -13.44
C LEU A 338 -17.45 -14.03 -12.15
N PRO A 339 -16.83 -14.37 -11.01
CA PRO A 339 -17.57 -14.63 -9.76
C PRO A 339 -18.46 -13.48 -9.31
N ALA A 340 -18.03 -12.25 -9.57
CA ALA A 340 -18.76 -11.03 -9.24
C ALA A 340 -19.58 -10.45 -10.42
N LYS A 341 -19.77 -11.23 -11.50
CA LYS A 341 -20.51 -10.81 -12.71
C LYS A 341 -20.07 -9.44 -13.22
N GLY A 342 -18.77 -9.27 -13.43
CA GLY A 342 -18.22 -8.01 -13.93
C GLY A 342 -16.77 -8.11 -14.34
N VAL A 343 -16.32 -7.12 -15.08
CA VAL A 343 -14.92 -6.93 -15.50
C VAL A 343 -14.46 -5.57 -15.01
N ALA A 344 -13.23 -5.50 -14.49
CA ALA A 344 -12.57 -4.26 -14.08
C ALA A 344 -11.06 -4.37 -14.35
N LEU A 345 -10.69 -4.46 -15.63
CA LEU A 345 -9.32 -4.64 -16.08
C LEU A 345 -8.85 -3.41 -16.87
N GLY A 346 -7.64 -2.97 -16.55
CA GLY A 346 -6.91 -1.98 -17.34
C GLY A 346 -6.15 -2.62 -18.49
N ASP A 347 -5.68 -3.86 -18.30
CA ASP A 347 -4.91 -4.58 -19.31
C ASP A 347 -5.01 -6.09 -19.09
N LEU A 348 -4.97 -6.86 -20.19
CA LEU A 348 -4.96 -8.32 -20.17
C LEU A 348 -4.13 -8.83 -21.34
N LYS A 349 -3.06 -9.56 -21.04
CA LYS A 349 -2.11 -10.10 -22.01
C LYS A 349 -1.94 -11.60 -21.85
N PHE A 350 -1.80 -12.28 -22.98
CA PHE A 350 -1.49 -13.71 -23.05
C PHE A 350 -0.13 -13.89 -23.71
N TYR A 351 0.72 -14.71 -23.10
CA TYR A 351 2.04 -15.04 -23.63
C TYR A 351 2.10 -16.52 -24.00
N LYS A 352 2.55 -16.80 -25.21
CA LYS A 352 2.79 -18.16 -25.72
C LYS A 352 4.26 -18.53 -25.59
N GLU A 353 4.50 -19.82 -25.43
CA GLU A 353 5.84 -20.40 -25.50
C GLU A 353 6.27 -20.53 -26.95
N THR A 354 7.51 -20.12 -27.26
CA THR A 354 8.13 -20.28 -28.57
C THR A 354 9.56 -20.79 -28.41
N PHE A 355 10.21 -21.22 -29.50
CA PHE A 355 11.60 -21.65 -29.46
C PHE A 355 12.58 -20.53 -29.02
N SER A 356 12.20 -19.28 -29.23
CA SER A 356 12.98 -18.08 -28.86
C SER A 356 12.62 -17.53 -27.48
N GLY A 357 11.69 -18.16 -26.75
CA GLY A 357 11.19 -17.71 -25.46
C GLY A 357 9.71 -17.32 -25.51
N LYS A 358 9.28 -16.48 -24.56
CA LYS A 358 7.88 -16.03 -24.45
C LYS A 358 7.55 -14.94 -25.45
N GLU A 359 6.44 -15.07 -26.17
CA GLU A 359 5.95 -14.11 -27.15
C GLU A 359 4.50 -13.68 -26.82
N LEU A 360 4.21 -12.39 -26.96
CA LEU A 360 2.87 -11.84 -26.78
C LEU A 360 1.90 -12.30 -27.88
N VAL A 361 0.74 -12.84 -27.50
CA VAL A 361 -0.37 -13.12 -28.42
C VAL A 361 -1.07 -11.82 -28.80
N LYS A 362 -0.99 -11.43 -30.07
CA LYS A 362 -1.42 -10.11 -30.55
C LYS A 362 -2.88 -10.06 -31.04
N SER A 363 -3.49 -11.21 -31.30
CA SER A 363 -4.78 -11.30 -32.01
C SER A 363 -5.97 -11.56 -31.07
N VAL A 364 -5.85 -11.20 -29.80
CA VAL A 364 -6.90 -11.43 -28.78
C VAL A 364 -8.10 -10.55 -29.06
N ARG A 365 -9.30 -11.14 -29.05
CA ARG A 365 -10.56 -10.42 -29.21
C ARG A 365 -11.68 -11.05 -28.38
N TRP A 366 -12.68 -10.23 -28.06
CA TRP A 366 -13.91 -10.71 -27.45
C TRP A 366 -14.73 -11.52 -28.44
N MET A 367 -15.28 -12.64 -27.98
CA MET A 367 -16.33 -13.40 -28.69
C MET A 367 -17.72 -13.03 -28.17
N THR A 368 -17.79 -12.52 -26.95
CA THR A 368 -19.02 -12.04 -26.33
C THR A 368 -19.16 -10.54 -26.62
N SER A 369 -20.32 -10.13 -27.12
CA SER A 369 -20.62 -8.70 -27.25
C SER A 369 -20.75 -8.07 -25.87
N LEU A 370 -19.91 -7.10 -25.56
CA LEU A 370 -19.90 -6.40 -24.29
C LEU A 370 -20.42 -4.97 -24.45
N PRO A 371 -21.25 -4.48 -23.50
CA PRO A 371 -21.69 -3.08 -23.50
C PRO A 371 -20.49 -2.15 -23.30
N LEU A 372 -20.63 -0.88 -23.67
CA LEU A 372 -19.61 0.12 -23.39
C LEU A 372 -19.35 0.26 -21.90
N SER A 373 -18.13 0.63 -21.51
CA SER A 373 -17.76 0.90 -20.10
C SER A 373 -18.58 2.05 -19.51
N PHE A 374 -18.44 2.31 -18.21
CA PHE A 374 -19.07 3.48 -17.58
C PHE A 374 -18.63 4.82 -18.16
N LYS A 375 -17.48 4.87 -18.83
CA LYS A 375 -16.97 6.06 -19.53
C LYS A 375 -17.36 6.10 -21.00
N GLY A 376 -18.08 5.11 -21.50
CA GLY A 376 -18.43 4.98 -22.91
C GLY A 376 -17.34 4.33 -23.77
N GLU A 377 -16.31 3.77 -23.16
CA GLU A 377 -15.17 3.15 -23.85
C GLU A 377 -15.48 1.69 -24.23
N PRO A 378 -14.90 1.19 -25.35
CA PRO A 378 -15.07 -0.19 -25.79
C PRO A 378 -14.32 -1.17 -24.87
N ALA A 379 -14.80 -2.43 -24.80
CA ALA A 379 -14.16 -3.47 -24.01
C ALA A 379 -12.78 -3.87 -24.53
N ASP A 380 -12.48 -3.63 -25.81
CA ASP A 380 -11.20 -3.93 -26.45
C ASP A 380 -10.03 -3.11 -25.86
N ASN A 381 -10.32 -2.04 -25.13
CA ASN A 381 -9.31 -1.25 -24.44
C ASN A 381 -8.46 -2.07 -23.47
N ILE A 382 -8.91 -3.23 -22.99
CA ILE A 382 -8.06 -4.11 -22.17
C ILE A 382 -6.91 -4.78 -22.94
N PHE A 383 -6.90 -4.67 -24.28
CA PHE A 383 -5.86 -5.24 -25.14
C PHE A 383 -4.95 -4.18 -25.78
N ASP A 384 -5.17 -2.90 -25.48
CA ASP A 384 -4.39 -1.79 -26.05
C ASP A 384 -3.04 -1.54 -25.35
N ALA A 385 -2.75 -2.31 -24.30
CA ALA A 385 -1.59 -2.17 -23.42
C ALA A 385 -1.57 -0.86 -22.60
N TRP A 386 -2.71 -0.20 -22.48
CA TRP A 386 -2.85 1.03 -21.73
C TRP A 386 -3.79 0.83 -20.54
N SER A 387 -3.24 0.52 -19.38
CA SER A 387 -3.98 0.15 -18.16
C SER A 387 -4.95 1.23 -17.62
N SER A 388 -4.84 2.47 -18.07
CA SER A 388 -5.70 3.57 -17.66
C SER A 388 -6.98 3.70 -18.50
N THR A 389 -7.01 3.18 -19.73
CA THR A 389 -8.20 3.16 -20.58
C THR A 389 -9.14 2.01 -20.25
N GLY A 390 -8.68 0.82 -20.22
CA GLY A 390 -9.30 -0.42 -19.78
C GLY A 390 -10.83 -0.55 -19.91
N TYR A 391 -11.37 -1.55 -19.24
CA TYR A 391 -12.81 -1.80 -19.22
C TYR A 391 -13.29 -2.08 -17.80
N ARG A 392 -14.34 -1.35 -17.37
CA ARG A 392 -14.97 -1.54 -16.07
C ARG A 392 -16.50 -1.51 -16.22
N ARG A 393 -17.14 -2.67 -15.97
CA ARG A 393 -18.59 -2.77 -15.94
C ARG A 393 -19.08 -4.03 -15.23
N PRO A 394 -20.16 -3.97 -14.44
CA PRO A 394 -20.95 -5.16 -14.09
C PRO A 394 -21.61 -5.73 -15.35
N LEU A 395 -21.81 -7.03 -15.39
CA LEU A 395 -22.40 -7.76 -16.49
C LEU A 395 -23.56 -8.62 -15.97
N ASP A 396 -24.50 -8.98 -16.86
CA ASP A 396 -25.59 -9.90 -16.52
C ASP A 396 -25.19 -11.39 -16.66
N THR A 397 -23.93 -11.65 -17.02
CA THR A 397 -23.38 -12.98 -17.21
C THR A 397 -22.28 -13.26 -16.21
N ASP A 398 -22.09 -14.54 -15.89
CA ASP A 398 -21.03 -15.04 -15.03
C ASP A 398 -19.78 -15.48 -15.80
N TYR A 399 -19.77 -15.31 -17.13
CA TYR A 399 -18.59 -15.55 -17.96
C TYR A 399 -18.57 -14.69 -19.22
N VAL A 400 -17.39 -14.56 -19.82
CA VAL A 400 -17.17 -14.00 -21.15
C VAL A 400 -16.13 -14.83 -21.90
N ASP A 401 -16.21 -14.85 -23.23
CA ASP A 401 -15.34 -15.68 -24.08
C ASP A 401 -14.41 -14.81 -24.94
N LEU A 402 -13.18 -15.28 -25.11
CA LEU A 402 -12.11 -14.69 -25.89
C LEU A 402 -11.63 -15.66 -26.98
N ASP A 403 -11.28 -15.15 -28.16
CA ASP A 403 -10.53 -15.85 -29.20
C ASP A 403 -9.10 -15.27 -29.24
N LEU A 404 -8.10 -16.10 -29.09
CA LEU A 404 -6.69 -15.70 -29.19
C LEU A 404 -6.24 -15.50 -30.64
N GLY A 405 -7.10 -15.82 -31.63
CA GLY A 405 -6.82 -15.72 -33.04
C GLY A 405 -5.95 -16.86 -33.59
N GLU A 406 -5.22 -17.54 -32.74
CA GLU A 406 -4.37 -18.68 -33.08
C GLU A 406 -4.45 -19.78 -31.99
N CYS A 407 -4.07 -20.99 -32.36
CA CYS A 407 -3.93 -22.08 -31.40
C CYS A 407 -2.48 -22.14 -30.92
N CYS A 408 -2.23 -21.89 -29.64
CA CYS A 408 -0.89 -21.79 -29.09
C CYS A 408 -0.80 -22.43 -27.69
N LEU A 409 0.41 -22.79 -27.27
CA LEU A 409 0.73 -23.19 -25.92
C LEU A 409 0.97 -21.93 -25.08
N LEU A 410 0.03 -21.62 -24.21
CA LEU A 410 0.18 -20.47 -23.29
C LEU A 410 1.13 -20.82 -22.16
N SER A 411 2.02 -19.89 -21.83
CA SER A 411 2.93 -20.00 -20.68
C SER A 411 2.55 -19.05 -19.53
N GLU A 412 2.01 -17.89 -19.87
CA GLU A 412 1.75 -16.85 -18.89
C GLU A 412 0.55 -15.96 -19.27
N VAL A 413 -0.18 -15.50 -18.28
CA VAL A 413 -1.19 -14.45 -18.40
C VAL A 413 -0.76 -13.27 -17.55
N SER A 414 -0.74 -12.07 -18.12
CA SER A 414 -0.53 -10.82 -17.40
C SER A 414 -1.81 -10.01 -17.37
N PHE A 415 -2.14 -9.42 -16.23
CA PHE A 415 -3.28 -8.52 -16.11
C PHE A 415 -2.95 -7.33 -15.20
N CYS A 416 -3.63 -6.21 -15.45
CA CYS A 416 -3.63 -5.04 -14.58
C CYS A 416 -5.06 -4.73 -14.18
N PRO A 417 -5.36 -4.40 -12.91
CA PRO A 417 -6.69 -3.92 -12.53
C PRO A 417 -6.99 -2.59 -13.23
N TYR A 418 -8.27 -2.28 -13.41
CA TYR A 418 -8.65 -0.97 -13.95
C TYR A 418 -8.20 0.15 -13.00
N LEU A 419 -7.38 1.05 -13.54
CA LEU A 419 -6.82 2.19 -12.82
C LEU A 419 -7.37 3.49 -13.44
N ASP A 420 -8.21 4.19 -12.71
CA ASP A 420 -8.78 5.48 -13.18
C ASP A 420 -7.75 6.64 -13.02
N VAL A 421 -6.58 6.47 -13.62
CA VAL A 421 -5.43 7.39 -13.51
C VAL A 421 -4.87 7.72 -14.89
N GLU A 422 -5.71 8.35 -15.70
CA GLU A 422 -5.38 8.69 -17.09
C GLU A 422 -4.42 9.87 -17.21
N TYR A 423 -3.61 9.84 -18.27
CA TYR A 423 -2.97 11.03 -18.79
C TYR A 423 -4.02 11.87 -19.54
N LYS A 424 -4.42 13.00 -18.97
CA LYS A 424 -5.37 13.92 -19.58
C LYS A 424 -4.77 14.56 -20.83
N GLU A 425 -5.53 14.64 -21.93
CA GLU A 425 -5.08 15.18 -23.23
C GLU A 425 -4.56 16.63 -23.17
N ASP A 426 -5.14 17.44 -22.28
CA ASP A 426 -4.81 18.85 -22.15
C ASP A 426 -3.69 19.13 -21.13
N GLU A 427 -3.10 18.08 -20.55
CA GLU A 427 -2.11 18.20 -19.50
C GLU A 427 -0.71 17.80 -19.99
N ILE A 428 0.30 18.53 -19.55
CA ILE A 428 1.70 18.17 -19.71
C ILE A 428 2.19 17.48 -18.45
N TYR A 429 2.86 16.37 -18.60
CA TYR A 429 3.42 15.59 -17.50
C TYR A 429 4.95 15.68 -17.51
N GLU A 430 5.51 16.07 -16.37
CA GLU A 430 6.95 16.14 -16.15
C GLU A 430 7.46 14.78 -15.64
N LEU A 431 8.49 14.23 -16.31
CA LEU A 431 9.28 13.11 -15.80
C LEU A 431 10.40 13.67 -14.93
N CYS A 432 10.38 13.31 -13.66
CA CYS A 432 11.36 13.75 -12.69
C CYS A 432 12.23 12.58 -12.23
N ILE A 433 13.53 12.84 -12.06
CA ILE A 433 14.50 11.93 -11.45
C ILE A 433 14.91 12.44 -10.07
N TRP A 434 15.21 11.54 -9.15
CA TRP A 434 15.76 11.92 -7.86
C TRP A 434 17.28 12.06 -7.90
N GLN A 435 17.76 13.29 -7.68
CA GLN A 435 19.19 13.62 -7.54
C GLN A 435 19.35 14.70 -6.44
N ASN A 436 19.34 14.28 -5.16
CA ASN A 436 19.28 15.16 -3.98
C ASN A 436 18.03 16.08 -3.94
N GLY A 437 17.02 15.77 -4.71
CA GLY A 437 15.78 16.48 -4.96
C GLY A 437 15.20 16.03 -6.30
N TRP A 438 13.92 16.29 -6.54
CA TRP A 438 13.27 15.99 -7.80
C TRP A 438 13.70 17.00 -8.88
N GLN A 439 14.35 16.50 -9.92
CA GLN A 439 14.76 17.28 -11.09
C GLN A 439 13.97 16.83 -12.32
N VAL A 440 13.34 17.78 -13.01
CA VAL A 440 12.66 17.50 -14.29
C VAL A 440 13.72 17.27 -15.36
N ILE A 441 13.65 16.12 -16.02
CA ILE A 441 14.57 15.79 -17.13
C ILE A 441 13.90 15.93 -18.49
N THR A 442 12.59 15.68 -18.56
CA THR A 442 11.81 15.79 -19.80
C THR A 442 10.33 15.87 -19.47
N SER A 443 9.51 16.14 -20.48
CA SER A 443 8.05 16.18 -20.35
C SER A 443 7.38 15.60 -21.58
N GLY A 444 6.11 15.16 -21.42
CA GLY A 444 5.29 14.65 -22.49
C GLY A 444 3.83 15.15 -22.37
N LYS A 445 3.16 15.31 -23.52
CA LYS A 445 1.75 15.65 -23.57
C LYS A 445 0.91 14.41 -23.30
N GLY A 446 -0.10 14.51 -22.46
CA GLY A 446 -1.02 13.43 -22.13
C GLY A 446 -1.92 13.00 -23.31
N GLY A 447 -2.91 12.16 -23.02
CA GLY A 447 -3.84 11.60 -24.01
C GLY A 447 -3.34 10.33 -24.70
N LYS A 448 -2.10 9.92 -24.44
CA LYS A 448 -1.45 8.69 -24.96
C LYS A 448 -0.47 8.16 -23.93
N PRO A 449 -0.03 6.89 -24.03
CA PRO A 449 1.13 6.41 -23.28
C PRO A 449 2.33 7.33 -23.52
N LEU A 450 2.97 7.76 -22.44
CA LEU A 450 4.14 8.60 -22.55
C LEU A 450 5.37 7.75 -22.82
N ARG A 451 6.16 8.16 -23.79
CA ARG A 451 7.45 7.55 -24.17
C ARG A 451 8.55 8.54 -23.87
N PHE A 452 9.53 8.10 -23.10
CA PHE A 452 10.72 8.86 -22.77
C PHE A 452 11.94 8.06 -23.22
N THR A 453 12.68 8.63 -24.15
CA THR A 453 13.92 8.02 -24.67
C THR A 453 15.11 8.46 -23.84
N ASP A 454 16.19 7.68 -23.87
CA ASP A 454 17.47 8.02 -23.25
C ASP A 454 17.38 8.27 -21.74
N VAL A 455 16.54 7.51 -21.01
CA VAL A 455 16.45 7.61 -19.56
C VAL A 455 17.45 6.68 -18.87
N PRO A 456 18.12 7.11 -17.78
CA PRO A 456 19.08 6.27 -17.06
C PRO A 456 18.39 5.12 -16.34
N LYS A 457 19.03 3.94 -16.31
CA LYS A 457 18.58 2.83 -15.47
C LYS A 457 18.86 3.06 -14.00
N ASN A 458 18.25 2.22 -13.16
CA ASN A 458 18.43 2.16 -11.70
C ASN A 458 18.16 3.50 -10.98
N ALA A 459 17.24 4.28 -11.48
CA ALA A 459 16.87 5.58 -10.92
C ALA A 459 15.52 5.54 -10.19
N LEU A 460 15.34 6.47 -9.27
CA LEU A 460 14.03 6.73 -8.67
C LEU A 460 13.33 7.82 -9.46
N TRP A 461 12.13 7.51 -9.93
CA TRP A 461 11.33 8.32 -10.83
C TRP A 461 10.07 8.87 -10.17
N LEU A 462 9.57 9.98 -10.71
CA LEU A 462 8.27 10.56 -10.40
C LEU A 462 7.70 11.19 -11.65
N ILE A 463 6.41 10.96 -11.93
CA ILE A 463 5.66 11.67 -12.96
C ILE A 463 4.62 12.53 -12.29
N ARG A 464 4.52 13.80 -12.69
CA ARG A 464 3.55 14.74 -12.14
C ARG A 464 2.97 15.65 -13.22
N PRO A 465 1.70 16.08 -13.10
CA PRO A 465 1.13 17.10 -13.95
C PRO A 465 1.88 18.42 -13.75
N SER A 466 2.22 19.11 -14.83
CA SER A 466 2.93 20.41 -14.77
C SER A 466 2.09 21.52 -14.13
N SER A 467 0.76 21.44 -14.30
CA SER A 467 -0.21 22.37 -13.73
C SER A 467 -0.45 22.18 -12.23
N GLN A 468 -0.16 21.00 -11.69
CA GLN A 468 -0.47 20.59 -10.32
C GLN A 468 0.75 19.96 -9.62
N LYS A 469 1.86 20.67 -9.59
CA LYS A 469 3.13 20.18 -8.99
C LYS A 469 3.01 19.71 -7.54
N GLU A 470 2.02 20.22 -6.81
CA GLU A 470 1.77 19.90 -5.39
C GLU A 470 0.68 18.83 -5.19
N ARG A 471 0.30 18.08 -6.22
CA ARG A 471 -0.73 17.05 -6.09
C ARG A 471 -0.31 15.97 -5.08
N LYS A 472 -1.09 15.83 -4.01
CA LYS A 472 -0.75 15.04 -2.80
C LYS A 472 -0.64 13.53 -3.00
N HIS A 473 -1.01 13.00 -4.15
CA HIS A 473 -1.09 11.55 -4.38
C HIS A 473 -0.13 11.05 -5.46
N VAL A 474 0.84 11.86 -5.85
CA VAL A 474 1.89 11.42 -6.76
C VAL A 474 2.86 10.50 -6.01
N ARG A 475 3.18 9.35 -6.60
CA ARG A 475 4.06 8.34 -6.01
C ARG A 475 5.35 8.19 -6.80
N PRO A 476 6.49 7.95 -6.15
CA PRO A 476 7.70 7.57 -6.83
C PRO A 476 7.59 6.13 -7.36
N PHE A 477 8.37 5.83 -8.38
CA PHE A 477 8.44 4.52 -8.98
C PHE A 477 9.85 4.17 -9.44
N VAL A 478 10.06 2.89 -9.67
CA VAL A 478 11.23 2.34 -10.35
C VAL A 478 10.76 1.75 -11.68
N TYR A 479 11.55 1.93 -12.74
CA TYR A 479 11.27 1.34 -14.05
C TYR A 479 12.26 0.21 -14.30
N GLU A 480 11.74 -0.99 -14.58
CA GLU A 480 12.56 -2.18 -14.80
C GLU A 480 11.89 -3.13 -15.79
N ASN A 481 12.67 -3.68 -16.70
CA ASN A 481 12.21 -4.69 -17.66
C ASN A 481 10.94 -4.27 -18.42
N GLY A 482 10.82 -3.00 -18.74
CA GLY A 482 9.65 -2.45 -19.45
C GLY A 482 8.43 -2.18 -18.56
N GLU A 483 8.56 -2.27 -17.24
CA GLU A 483 7.45 -2.13 -16.30
C GLU A 483 7.71 -1.06 -15.23
N VAL A 484 6.62 -0.44 -14.76
CA VAL A 484 6.61 0.57 -13.70
C VAL A 484 6.24 -0.07 -12.37
N TYR A 485 7.09 0.07 -11.36
CA TYR A 485 6.86 -0.41 -10.00
C TYR A 485 6.69 0.78 -9.05
N TRP A 486 5.47 0.96 -8.54
CA TRP A 486 5.10 2.07 -7.65
C TRP A 486 5.46 1.79 -6.18
N TYR A 487 5.96 2.85 -5.49
CA TYR A 487 6.35 2.81 -4.08
C TYR A 487 5.71 3.92 -3.26
#